data_da58068727307209faed342e46722ea6
#
_entry.id   da58068727307209faed342e46722ea6
#
_cell.length_a   1.000
_cell.length_b   1.000
_cell.length_c   1.000
_cell.angle_alpha   90.00
_cell.angle_beta   90.00
_cell.angle_gamma   90.00
#
_symmetry.space_group_name_H-M   'P 1'
#
loop_
_entity.id
_entity.type
_entity.pdbx_description
1 polymer ?
#
loop_
_entity_poly.entity_id
_entity_poly.type
_entity_poly.pdbx_seq_one_letter_code
_entity_poly.pdbx_strand_id
1 'polypeptide(L)'
;SRGLGDVYKRQLLGMQIALLNLKKENTQDEGISFPETVKMSNVINELPFKLTKAQLRVLEEIDGDMEKSKPMNRLLQGDVGSGKTIVSIIAAYKAVKSGYQVAIMAPTAILASQHLEEFNKILNQYNIKCEILLGGTSKKKRKEILDKIKSGEIDILIGTHSLLVEDVEFNKLGLVVTDEQHRFGVRQRGTIVAKGNNPDVLVMTATPIPRTLALILYGDLDISIIDELPPNRKKIETYAVNKSMEERINAFILKNLQDGRQAYVVCPLVEENEEINAKSVIETTEKYKKILTDYRVEYIHGKMKPKEKERIM
;
A
#
# COMPACT_ATOMS: atom_id res chain seq x y z
N SER A 1 31.88 -25.61 19.11
CA SER A 1 31.04 -24.94 18.10
C SER A 1 29.73 -25.67 17.75
N ARG A 2 29.56 -26.97 18.08
CA ARG A 2 28.29 -27.71 17.89
C ARG A 2 27.14 -27.23 18.81
N GLY A 3 27.43 -26.79 20.04
CA GLY A 3 26.39 -26.38 21.00
C GLY A 3 25.64 -25.08 20.69
N LEU A 4 26.30 -24.08 20.08
CA LEU A 4 25.63 -22.82 19.71
C LEU A 4 24.58 -23.02 18.60
N GLY A 5 24.88 -23.85 17.59
CA GLY A 5 23.96 -24.15 16.52
C GLY A 5 22.67 -24.85 16.98
N ASP A 6 22.78 -25.70 18.01
CA ASP A 6 21.61 -26.40 18.56
C ASP A 6 20.75 -25.49 19.46
N VAL A 7 21.34 -24.52 20.15
CA VAL A 7 20.62 -23.49 20.92
C VAL A 7 19.81 -22.61 19.98
N TYR A 8 20.40 -22.11 18.88
CA TYR A 8 19.68 -21.32 17.88
C TYR A 8 18.56 -22.10 17.18
N LYS A 9 18.77 -23.38 16.85
CA LYS A 9 17.73 -24.24 16.27
C LYS A 9 16.58 -24.44 17.23
N ARG A 10 16.82 -24.65 18.53
CA ARG A 10 15.77 -24.79 19.56
C ARG A 10 15.00 -23.50 19.77
N GLN A 11 15.67 -22.34 19.76
CA GLN A 11 15.02 -21.03 19.85
C GLN A 11 14.15 -20.76 18.65
N LEU A 12 14.64 -21.03 17.42
CA LEU A 12 13.86 -20.91 16.19
C LEU A 12 12.66 -21.86 16.18
N LEU A 13 12.84 -23.09 16.63
CA LEU A 13 11.74 -24.06 16.73
C LEU A 13 10.69 -23.63 17.76
N GLY A 14 11.11 -23.15 18.93
CA GLY A 14 10.20 -22.62 19.94
C GLY A 14 9.40 -21.41 19.41
N MET A 15 10.06 -20.51 18.70
CA MET A 15 9.43 -19.37 18.06
C MET A 15 8.44 -19.81 16.96
N GLN A 16 8.80 -20.78 16.13
CA GLN A 16 7.89 -21.34 15.11
C GLN A 16 6.65 -22.01 15.73
N ILE A 17 6.83 -22.76 16.82
CA ILE A 17 5.72 -23.39 17.53
C ILE A 17 4.79 -22.32 18.12
N ALA A 18 5.35 -21.26 18.74
CA ALA A 18 4.55 -20.15 19.26
C ALA A 18 3.76 -19.44 18.15
N LEU A 19 4.40 -19.17 17.00
CA LEU A 19 3.74 -18.57 15.84
C LEU A 19 2.63 -19.48 15.24
N LEU A 20 2.88 -20.78 15.17
CA LEU A 20 1.88 -21.75 14.71
C LEU A 20 0.69 -21.84 15.67
N ASN A 21 0.91 -21.74 16.98
CA ASN A 21 -0.16 -21.70 17.96
C ASN A 21 -0.99 -20.41 17.84
N LEU A 22 -0.34 -19.24 17.69
CA LEU A 22 -1.03 -17.98 17.43
C LEU A 22 -1.84 -18.05 16.12
N LYS A 23 -1.27 -18.61 15.05
CA LYS A 23 -1.99 -18.82 13.80
C LYS A 23 -3.20 -19.76 13.99
N LYS A 24 -3.07 -20.80 14.82
CA LYS A 24 -4.15 -21.74 15.10
C LYS A 24 -5.26 -21.09 15.93
N GLU A 25 -4.95 -20.24 16.89
CA GLU A 25 -5.93 -19.46 17.66
C GLU A 25 -6.70 -18.50 16.76
N ASN A 26 -6.01 -17.74 15.91
CA ASN A 26 -6.62 -16.82 14.94
C ASN A 26 -7.45 -17.54 13.84
N THR A 27 -7.23 -18.84 13.61
CA THR A 27 -7.98 -19.64 12.63
C THR A 27 -9.18 -20.39 13.23
N GLN A 28 -9.44 -20.27 14.52
CA GLN A 28 -10.65 -20.86 15.15
C GLN A 28 -11.88 -19.96 15.05
N ASP A 29 -11.71 -18.69 14.74
CA ASP A 29 -12.81 -17.75 14.56
C ASP A 29 -13.52 -17.98 13.22
N GLU A 30 -14.84 -18.01 13.24
CA GLU A 30 -15.64 -17.99 12.03
C GLU A 30 -15.47 -16.64 11.31
N GLY A 31 -15.03 -16.70 10.07
CA GLY A 31 -14.87 -15.55 9.18
C GLY A 31 -16.05 -15.39 8.24
N ILE A 32 -15.91 -14.45 7.33
CA ILE A 32 -16.87 -14.18 6.27
C ILE A 32 -16.53 -15.10 5.09
N SER A 33 -17.48 -15.91 4.64
CA SER A 33 -17.37 -16.66 3.40
C SER A 33 -18.04 -15.86 2.27
N PHE A 34 -17.26 -15.41 1.32
CA PHE A 34 -17.77 -14.69 0.15
C PHE A 34 -18.26 -15.72 -0.91
N PRO A 35 -19.45 -15.51 -1.51
CA PRO A 35 -20.04 -16.52 -2.37
C PRO A 35 -19.27 -16.71 -3.69
N GLU A 36 -19.06 -17.93 -4.11
CA GLU A 36 -18.44 -18.31 -5.41
C GLU A 36 -19.18 -17.75 -6.62
N THR A 37 -20.44 -17.35 -6.47
CA THR A 37 -21.23 -16.73 -7.54
C THR A 37 -20.72 -15.35 -7.94
N VAL A 38 -20.00 -14.64 -7.04
CA VAL A 38 -19.36 -13.38 -7.32
C VAL A 38 -17.94 -13.64 -7.84
N LYS A 39 -17.77 -13.65 -9.15
CA LYS A 39 -16.50 -13.98 -9.79
C LYS A 39 -15.63 -12.76 -10.02
N MET A 40 -14.38 -12.82 -9.61
CA MET A 40 -13.36 -11.80 -9.92
C MET A 40 -13.11 -11.65 -11.43
N SER A 41 -13.34 -12.71 -12.22
CA SER A 41 -13.21 -12.69 -13.68
C SER A 41 -14.09 -11.63 -14.36
N ASN A 42 -15.20 -11.23 -13.76
CA ASN A 42 -16.06 -10.17 -14.31
C ASN A 42 -15.33 -8.83 -14.43
N VAL A 43 -14.51 -8.48 -13.43
CA VAL A 43 -13.68 -7.27 -13.49
C VAL A 43 -12.43 -7.51 -14.34
N ILE A 44 -11.78 -8.67 -14.18
CA ILE A 44 -10.53 -8.99 -14.89
C ILE A 44 -10.72 -8.88 -16.41
N ASN A 45 -11.82 -9.37 -16.95
CA ASN A 45 -12.10 -9.36 -18.39
C ASN A 45 -12.39 -7.97 -18.96
N GLU A 46 -12.77 -7.01 -18.11
CA GLU A 46 -13.10 -5.63 -18.53
C GLU A 46 -11.93 -4.64 -18.28
N LEU A 47 -10.80 -5.13 -17.75
CA LEU A 47 -9.63 -4.29 -17.59
C LEU A 47 -9.06 -3.86 -18.94
N PRO A 48 -8.59 -2.60 -19.09
CA PRO A 48 -7.99 -2.09 -20.33
C PRO A 48 -6.60 -2.67 -20.61
N PHE A 49 -6.12 -3.60 -19.79
CA PHE A 49 -4.84 -4.28 -19.90
C PHE A 49 -4.94 -5.73 -19.38
N LYS A 50 -4.00 -6.55 -19.80
CA LYS A 50 -3.92 -7.93 -19.35
C LYS A 50 -3.10 -8.04 -18.06
N LEU A 51 -3.59 -8.83 -17.12
CA LEU A 51 -2.85 -9.17 -15.91
C LEU A 51 -1.69 -10.11 -16.24
N THR A 52 -0.61 -10.03 -15.44
CA THR A 52 0.50 -11.00 -15.51
C THR A 52 0.07 -12.34 -14.94
N LYS A 53 0.83 -13.40 -15.25
CA LYS A 53 0.58 -14.73 -14.68
C LYS A 53 0.71 -14.73 -13.16
N ALA A 54 1.67 -13.97 -12.61
CA ALA A 54 1.83 -13.84 -11.18
C ALA A 54 0.64 -13.14 -10.52
N GLN A 55 0.09 -12.09 -11.14
CA GLN A 55 -1.13 -11.43 -10.64
C GLN A 55 -2.34 -12.35 -10.66
N LEU A 56 -2.53 -13.14 -11.73
CA LEU A 56 -3.63 -14.11 -11.82
C LEU A 56 -3.50 -15.20 -10.75
N ARG A 57 -2.31 -15.78 -10.57
CA ARG A 57 -2.04 -16.76 -9.52
C ARG A 57 -2.38 -16.24 -8.13
N VAL A 58 -1.94 -15.01 -7.82
CA VAL A 58 -2.21 -14.36 -6.54
C VAL A 58 -3.71 -14.10 -6.35
N LEU A 59 -4.42 -13.71 -7.40
CA LEU A 59 -5.88 -13.55 -7.34
C LEU A 59 -6.60 -14.85 -7.10
N GLU A 60 -6.14 -15.98 -7.68
CA GLU A 60 -6.67 -17.31 -7.39
C GLU A 60 -6.47 -17.71 -5.92
N GLU A 61 -5.29 -17.39 -5.34
CA GLU A 61 -5.02 -17.64 -3.92
C GLU A 61 -5.94 -16.81 -3.02
N ILE A 62 -6.15 -15.53 -3.33
CA ILE A 62 -7.03 -14.61 -2.59
C ILE A 62 -8.49 -15.06 -2.73
N ASP A 63 -8.92 -15.38 -3.95
CA ASP A 63 -10.29 -15.81 -4.24
C ASP A 63 -10.64 -17.09 -3.44
N GLY A 64 -9.74 -18.07 -3.49
CA GLY A 64 -9.91 -19.31 -2.73
C GLY A 64 -9.88 -19.13 -1.21
N ASP A 65 -9.20 -18.09 -0.66
CA ASP A 65 -9.26 -17.79 0.76
C ASP A 65 -10.55 -17.06 1.14
N MET A 66 -10.98 -16.09 0.32
CA MET A 66 -12.23 -15.34 0.54
C MET A 66 -13.48 -16.24 0.52
N GLU A 67 -13.43 -17.37 -0.17
CA GLU A 67 -14.54 -18.35 -0.22
C GLU A 67 -14.63 -19.25 1.02
N LYS A 68 -13.56 -19.33 1.82
CA LYS A 68 -13.55 -20.13 3.06
C LYS A 68 -14.32 -19.45 4.17
N SER A 69 -14.80 -20.23 5.13
CA SER A 69 -15.42 -19.75 6.36
C SER A 69 -14.40 -19.26 7.42
N LYS A 70 -13.14 -19.12 7.06
CA LYS A 70 -12.07 -18.63 7.93
C LYS A 70 -11.59 -17.30 7.42
N PRO A 71 -11.29 -16.32 8.32
CA PRO A 71 -10.81 -15.03 7.89
C PRO A 71 -9.51 -15.16 7.10
N MET A 72 -9.44 -14.56 5.90
CA MET A 72 -8.20 -14.44 5.17
C MET A 72 -7.27 -13.46 5.90
N ASN A 73 -6.05 -13.89 6.18
CA ASN A 73 -4.97 -13.03 6.64
C ASN A 73 -3.78 -13.20 5.69
N ARG A 74 -3.62 -12.29 4.72
CA ARG A 74 -2.67 -12.47 3.62
C ARG A 74 -1.77 -11.26 3.40
N LEU A 75 -0.46 -11.53 3.24
CA LEU A 75 0.55 -10.55 2.84
C LEU A 75 0.79 -10.65 1.32
N LEU A 76 0.46 -9.60 0.61
CA LEU A 76 0.75 -9.44 -0.81
C LEU A 76 2.07 -8.67 -0.99
N GLN A 77 3.10 -9.37 -1.38
CA GLN A 77 4.42 -8.82 -1.63
C GLN A 77 4.67 -8.66 -3.14
N GLY A 78 5.25 -7.54 -3.52
CA GLY A 78 5.65 -7.28 -4.89
C GLY A 78 6.36 -5.95 -5.01
N ASP A 79 7.25 -5.80 -5.96
CA ASP A 79 8.00 -4.56 -6.20
C ASP A 79 7.09 -3.37 -6.48
N VAL A 80 7.61 -2.15 -6.38
CA VAL A 80 6.88 -0.93 -6.77
C VAL A 80 6.45 -1.05 -8.23
N GLY A 81 5.16 -0.85 -8.51
CA GLY A 81 4.61 -0.98 -9.86
C GLY A 81 4.41 -2.42 -10.35
N SER A 82 4.49 -3.45 -9.48
CA SER A 82 4.11 -4.83 -9.83
C SER A 82 2.60 -5.03 -9.98
N GLY A 83 1.79 -4.02 -9.61
CA GLY A 83 0.33 -4.06 -9.71
C GLY A 83 -0.36 -4.63 -8.48
N LYS A 84 0.19 -4.43 -7.27
CA LYS A 84 -0.51 -4.79 -6.02
C LYS A 84 -1.87 -4.10 -5.89
N THR A 85 -1.96 -2.84 -6.30
CA THR A 85 -3.20 -2.06 -6.25
C THR A 85 -4.31 -2.69 -7.07
N ILE A 86 -4.04 -3.17 -8.29
CA ILE A 86 -5.08 -3.82 -9.10
C ILE A 86 -5.59 -5.11 -8.47
N VAL A 87 -4.71 -5.87 -7.80
CA VAL A 87 -5.12 -7.07 -7.04
C VAL A 87 -6.06 -6.69 -5.90
N SER A 88 -5.74 -5.63 -5.15
CA SER A 88 -6.62 -5.14 -4.07
C SER A 88 -7.96 -4.61 -4.57
N ILE A 89 -8.00 -3.96 -5.75
CA ILE A 89 -9.25 -3.48 -6.39
C ILE A 89 -10.16 -4.67 -6.73
N ILE A 90 -9.59 -5.73 -7.30
CA ILE A 90 -10.36 -6.93 -7.69
C ILE A 90 -10.89 -7.68 -6.45
N ALA A 91 -10.08 -7.79 -5.39
CA ALA A 91 -10.54 -8.35 -4.11
C ALA A 91 -11.66 -7.50 -3.48
N ALA A 92 -11.51 -6.17 -3.50
CA ALA A 92 -12.53 -5.24 -3.02
C ALA A 92 -13.84 -5.36 -3.82
N TYR A 93 -13.77 -5.52 -5.15
CA TYR A 93 -14.93 -5.78 -5.99
C TYR A 93 -15.70 -7.03 -5.50
N LYS A 94 -15.01 -8.16 -5.24
CA LYS A 94 -15.66 -9.37 -4.76
C LYS A 94 -16.35 -9.13 -3.41
N ALA A 95 -15.69 -8.46 -2.47
CA ALA A 95 -16.25 -8.14 -1.17
C ALA A 95 -17.52 -7.28 -1.29
N VAL A 96 -17.48 -6.19 -2.09
CA VAL A 96 -18.61 -5.27 -2.25
C VAL A 96 -19.79 -5.97 -2.96
N LYS A 97 -19.52 -6.72 -4.03
CA LYS A 97 -20.59 -7.46 -4.75
C LYS A 97 -21.20 -8.59 -3.91
N SER A 98 -20.51 -9.01 -2.86
CA SER A 98 -21.04 -9.94 -1.86
C SER A 98 -21.81 -9.24 -0.72
N GLY A 99 -22.00 -7.92 -0.80
CA GLY A 99 -22.79 -7.14 0.17
C GLY A 99 -22.01 -6.66 1.40
N TYR A 100 -20.68 -6.59 1.32
CA TYR A 100 -19.81 -6.12 2.39
C TYR A 100 -19.11 -4.83 2.02
N GLN A 101 -18.69 -4.07 3.04
CA GLN A 101 -17.89 -2.86 2.90
C GLN A 101 -16.40 -3.17 2.99
N VAL A 102 -15.59 -2.28 2.41
CA VAL A 102 -14.13 -2.40 2.37
C VAL A 102 -13.48 -1.16 2.99
N ALA A 103 -12.47 -1.38 3.84
CA ALA A 103 -11.60 -0.34 4.37
C ALA A 103 -10.22 -0.42 3.73
N ILE A 104 -9.71 0.71 3.22
CA ILE A 104 -8.37 0.77 2.61
C ILE A 104 -7.53 1.79 3.36
N MET A 105 -6.47 1.33 3.99
CA MET A 105 -5.54 2.17 4.75
C MET A 105 -4.30 2.46 3.93
N ALA A 106 -4.04 3.74 3.68
CA ALA A 106 -2.83 4.23 3.04
C ALA A 106 -1.95 5.00 4.04
N PRO A 107 -0.61 4.96 3.91
CA PRO A 107 0.30 5.59 4.85
C PRO A 107 0.29 7.13 4.80
N THR A 108 -0.12 7.71 3.68
CA THR A 108 -0.15 9.16 3.47
C THR A 108 -1.43 9.61 2.76
N ALA A 109 -1.80 10.88 2.92
CA ALA A 109 -2.95 11.46 2.24
C ALA A 109 -2.81 11.42 0.71
N ILE A 110 -1.60 11.60 0.19
CA ILE A 110 -1.30 11.55 -1.25
C ILE A 110 -1.60 10.14 -1.80
N LEU A 111 -1.10 9.10 -1.13
CA LEU A 111 -1.37 7.72 -1.55
C LEU A 111 -2.86 7.35 -1.40
N ALA A 112 -3.53 7.84 -0.35
CA ALA A 112 -4.97 7.65 -0.20
C ALA A 112 -5.75 8.27 -1.37
N SER A 113 -5.37 9.47 -1.82
CA SER A 113 -5.98 10.13 -2.99
C SER A 113 -5.69 9.37 -4.29
N GLN A 114 -4.48 8.87 -4.48
CA GLN A 114 -4.13 8.02 -5.63
C GLN A 114 -4.94 6.72 -5.64
N HIS A 115 -5.07 6.05 -4.51
CA HIS A 115 -5.93 4.88 -4.40
C HIS A 115 -7.38 5.20 -4.76
N LEU A 116 -7.94 6.33 -4.26
CA LEU A 116 -9.31 6.74 -4.61
C LEU A 116 -9.49 6.88 -6.12
N GLU A 117 -8.55 7.54 -6.81
CA GLU A 117 -8.61 7.71 -8.26
C GLU A 117 -8.54 6.37 -9.00
N GLU A 118 -7.62 5.48 -8.62
CA GLU A 118 -7.47 4.16 -9.24
C GLU A 118 -8.69 3.26 -9.01
N PHE A 119 -9.23 3.25 -7.79
CA PHE A 119 -10.44 2.50 -7.44
C PHE A 119 -11.65 3.03 -8.22
N ASN A 120 -11.87 4.33 -8.24
CA ASN A 120 -12.97 4.95 -8.99
C ASN A 120 -12.86 4.68 -10.49
N LYS A 121 -11.66 4.75 -11.07
CA LYS A 121 -11.43 4.51 -12.49
C LYS A 121 -11.89 3.12 -12.94
N ILE A 122 -11.78 2.13 -12.08
CA ILE A 122 -12.14 0.74 -12.39
C ILE A 122 -13.54 0.39 -11.88
N LEU A 123 -13.90 0.84 -10.69
CA LEU A 123 -15.10 0.36 -10.00
C LEU A 123 -16.36 1.19 -10.24
N ASN A 124 -16.26 2.44 -10.73
CA ASN A 124 -17.42 3.28 -10.99
C ASN A 124 -18.42 2.64 -11.98
N GLN A 125 -17.93 1.91 -12.97
CA GLN A 125 -18.80 1.22 -13.94
C GLN A 125 -19.67 0.12 -13.30
N TYR A 126 -19.31 -0.34 -12.10
CA TYR A 126 -20.07 -1.34 -11.33
C TYR A 126 -20.99 -0.71 -10.29
N ASN A 127 -21.15 0.62 -10.30
CA ASN A 127 -21.89 1.39 -9.28
C ASN A 127 -21.38 1.18 -7.85
N ILE A 128 -20.07 0.99 -7.68
CA ILE A 128 -19.40 0.89 -6.38
C ILE A 128 -18.95 2.28 -5.95
N LYS A 129 -19.39 2.71 -4.78
CA LYS A 129 -19.13 4.05 -4.23
C LYS A 129 -17.89 4.05 -3.36
N CYS A 130 -16.83 4.72 -3.81
CA CYS A 130 -15.61 4.93 -3.05
C CYS A 130 -15.59 6.36 -2.49
N GLU A 131 -15.19 6.52 -1.23
CA GLU A 131 -15.01 7.83 -0.60
C GLU A 131 -13.71 7.87 0.20
N ILE A 132 -13.19 9.06 0.45
CA ILE A 132 -11.94 9.27 1.18
C ILE A 132 -12.16 10.01 2.49
N LEU A 133 -11.52 9.53 3.56
CA LEU A 133 -11.52 10.15 4.87
C LEU A 133 -10.09 10.46 5.32
N LEU A 134 -9.76 11.75 5.43
CA LEU A 134 -8.44 12.24 5.85
C LEU A 134 -8.53 13.04 7.14
N GLY A 135 -7.42 13.19 7.86
CA GLY A 135 -7.36 14.00 9.08
C GLY A 135 -7.71 15.48 8.87
N GLY A 136 -7.51 16.01 7.64
CA GLY A 136 -7.89 17.38 7.27
C GLY A 136 -9.32 17.56 6.73
N THR A 137 -10.16 16.51 6.73
CA THR A 137 -11.55 16.59 6.26
C THR A 137 -12.36 17.52 7.16
N SER A 138 -13.12 18.46 6.56
CA SER A 138 -13.95 19.40 7.33
C SER A 138 -14.98 18.66 8.18
N LYS A 139 -15.34 19.21 9.34
CA LYS A 139 -16.29 18.57 10.27
C LYS A 139 -17.63 18.20 9.61
N LYS A 140 -18.15 19.06 8.73
CA LYS A 140 -19.40 18.82 8.00
C LYS A 140 -19.28 17.62 7.05
N LYS A 141 -18.22 17.61 6.22
CA LYS A 141 -17.97 16.51 5.26
C LYS A 141 -17.64 15.20 6.00
N ARG A 142 -16.88 15.27 7.11
CA ARG A 142 -16.60 14.12 7.96
C ARG A 142 -17.89 13.47 8.46
N LYS A 143 -18.80 14.26 9.04
CA LYS A 143 -20.07 13.75 9.53
C LYS A 143 -20.89 13.08 8.42
N GLU A 144 -20.98 13.71 7.25
CA GLU A 144 -21.68 13.15 6.10
C GLU A 144 -21.10 11.79 5.68
N ILE A 145 -19.76 11.66 5.62
CA ILE A 145 -19.08 10.39 5.29
C ILE A 145 -19.38 9.33 6.36
N LEU A 146 -19.31 9.69 7.64
CA LEU A 146 -19.59 8.78 8.75
C LEU A 146 -21.04 8.26 8.72
N ASP A 147 -21.99 9.12 8.48
CA ASP A 147 -23.40 8.74 8.36
C ASP A 147 -23.61 7.79 7.17
N LYS A 148 -22.97 8.05 6.02
CA LYS A 148 -23.08 7.23 4.82
C LYS A 148 -22.35 5.88 4.93
N ILE A 149 -21.22 5.79 5.64
CA ILE A 149 -20.54 4.51 5.84
C ILE A 149 -21.35 3.64 6.83
N LYS A 150 -21.90 4.24 7.85
CA LYS A 150 -22.73 3.55 8.83
C LYS A 150 -24.06 3.05 8.24
N SER A 151 -24.65 3.78 7.30
CA SER A 151 -25.86 3.36 6.58
C SER A 151 -25.59 2.31 5.50
N GLY A 152 -24.33 2.10 5.10
CA GLY A 152 -23.97 1.22 4.00
C GLY A 152 -24.12 1.85 2.61
N GLU A 153 -24.28 3.18 2.54
CA GLU A 153 -24.36 3.89 1.24
C GLU A 153 -22.98 4.03 0.58
N ILE A 154 -21.88 4.05 1.35
CA ILE A 154 -20.51 3.99 0.87
C ILE A 154 -20.03 2.54 0.96
N ASP A 155 -19.52 2.02 -0.13
CA ASP A 155 -19.04 0.63 -0.23
C ASP A 155 -17.56 0.51 0.19
N ILE A 156 -16.73 1.49 -0.21
CA ILE A 156 -15.29 1.47 0.03
C ILE A 156 -14.88 2.80 0.67
N LEU A 157 -14.29 2.71 1.87
CA LEU A 157 -13.73 3.88 2.56
C LEU A 157 -12.21 3.81 2.54
N ILE A 158 -11.59 4.80 1.90
CA ILE A 158 -10.14 4.93 1.79
C ILE A 158 -9.67 6.02 2.74
N GLY A 159 -8.56 5.81 3.45
CA GLY A 159 -8.04 6.84 4.33
C GLY A 159 -6.69 6.50 4.93
N THR A 160 -6.29 7.34 5.87
CA THR A 160 -5.06 7.16 6.66
C THR A 160 -5.42 6.71 8.09
N HIS A 161 -4.69 7.11 9.09
CA HIS A 161 -5.02 6.90 10.51
C HIS A 161 -6.42 7.41 10.91
N SER A 162 -7.03 8.27 10.10
CA SER A 162 -8.41 8.76 10.30
C SER A 162 -9.45 7.64 10.33
N LEU A 163 -9.17 6.47 9.73
CA LEU A 163 -10.05 5.29 9.77
C LEU A 163 -10.03 4.57 11.12
N LEU A 164 -8.99 4.78 11.93
CA LEU A 164 -8.81 4.12 13.22
C LEU A 164 -9.60 4.79 14.36
N VAL A 165 -10.09 6.01 14.13
CA VAL A 165 -10.84 6.76 15.14
C VAL A 165 -12.14 6.04 15.45
N GLU A 166 -12.56 6.05 16.73
CA GLU A 166 -13.72 5.30 17.24
C GLU A 166 -15.02 5.65 16.54
N ASP A 167 -15.18 6.91 16.08
CA ASP A 167 -16.38 7.39 15.40
C ASP A 167 -16.62 6.82 13.99
N VAL A 168 -15.63 6.10 13.43
CA VAL A 168 -15.77 5.40 12.14
C VAL A 168 -16.40 4.03 12.39
N GLU A 169 -17.68 3.90 12.08
CA GLU A 169 -18.44 2.67 12.21
C GLU A 169 -18.89 2.17 10.84
N PHE A 170 -18.55 0.93 10.50
CA PHE A 170 -19.00 0.28 9.26
C PHE A 170 -20.31 -0.47 9.53
N ASN A 171 -21.17 -0.56 8.50
CA ASN A 171 -22.38 -1.38 8.56
C ASN A 171 -22.03 -2.88 8.50
N LYS A 172 -21.21 -3.25 7.49
CA LYS A 172 -20.79 -4.65 7.27
C LYS A 172 -19.36 -4.67 6.70
N LEU A 173 -18.36 -4.43 7.53
CA LEU A 173 -16.97 -4.48 7.10
C LEU A 173 -16.57 -5.93 6.81
N GLY A 174 -16.22 -6.25 5.55
CA GLY A 174 -15.83 -7.59 5.12
C GLY A 174 -14.38 -7.73 4.69
N LEU A 175 -13.75 -6.64 4.23
CA LEU A 175 -12.35 -6.67 3.81
C LEU A 175 -11.61 -5.43 4.30
N VAL A 176 -10.42 -5.64 4.84
CA VAL A 176 -9.46 -4.59 5.22
C VAL A 176 -8.22 -4.73 4.36
N VAL A 177 -7.88 -3.68 3.62
CA VAL A 177 -6.63 -3.60 2.85
C VAL A 177 -5.71 -2.58 3.52
N THR A 178 -4.45 -2.94 3.79
CA THR A 178 -3.45 -2.02 4.32
C THR A 178 -2.26 -1.94 3.37
N ASP A 179 -1.93 -0.72 2.93
CA ASP A 179 -0.76 -0.49 2.06
C ASP A 179 0.45 -0.07 2.90
N GLU A 180 1.65 -0.60 2.56
CA GLU A 180 2.91 -0.31 3.23
C GLU A 180 2.86 -0.49 4.76
N GLN A 181 2.55 -1.69 5.20
CA GLN A 181 2.31 -2.05 6.61
C GLN A 181 3.43 -1.66 7.58
N HIS A 182 4.68 -1.56 7.14
CA HIS A 182 5.79 -1.17 8.04
C HIS A 182 5.60 0.22 8.66
N ARG A 183 4.70 1.04 8.12
CA ARG A 183 4.28 2.33 8.69
C ARG A 183 3.06 2.24 9.62
N PHE A 184 2.39 1.08 9.65
CA PHE A 184 1.27 0.80 10.56
C PHE A 184 1.68 -0.28 11.56
N GLY A 185 1.61 0.02 12.86
CA GLY A 185 1.91 -0.97 13.90
C GLY A 185 0.86 -2.09 13.97
N VAL A 186 1.23 -3.23 14.53
CA VAL A 186 0.32 -4.40 14.75
C VAL A 186 -0.97 -3.97 15.48
N ARG A 187 -0.87 -3.03 16.44
CA ARG A 187 -2.03 -2.49 17.17
C ARG A 187 -3.02 -1.77 16.27
N GLN A 188 -2.55 -1.02 15.27
CA GLN A 188 -3.41 -0.26 14.36
C GLN A 188 -4.21 -1.17 13.44
N ARG A 189 -3.60 -2.27 12.96
CA ARG A 189 -4.30 -3.32 12.23
C ARG A 189 -5.40 -3.95 13.09
N GLY A 190 -5.09 -4.31 14.33
CA GLY A 190 -6.09 -4.83 15.27
C GLY A 190 -7.28 -3.87 15.46
N THR A 191 -7.02 -2.56 15.54
CA THR A 191 -8.07 -1.55 15.71
C THR A 191 -9.03 -1.49 14.51
N ILE A 192 -8.54 -1.55 13.28
CA ILE A 192 -9.43 -1.51 12.09
C ILE A 192 -10.19 -2.84 11.91
N VAL A 193 -9.53 -3.97 12.16
CA VAL A 193 -10.17 -5.30 12.10
C VAL A 193 -11.29 -5.41 13.14
N ALA A 194 -11.10 -4.87 14.34
CA ALA A 194 -12.11 -4.86 15.40
C ALA A 194 -13.38 -4.04 15.05
N LYS A 195 -13.38 -3.25 13.96
CA LYS A 195 -14.55 -2.54 13.44
C LYS A 195 -15.50 -3.42 12.62
N GLY A 196 -15.09 -4.65 12.31
CA GLY A 196 -15.89 -5.67 11.62
C GLY A 196 -16.05 -6.92 12.46
N ASN A 197 -16.78 -7.88 11.92
CA ASN A 197 -16.91 -9.21 12.51
C ASN A 197 -15.98 -10.17 11.76
N ASN A 198 -14.72 -10.26 12.20
CA ASN A 198 -13.67 -11.07 11.58
C ASN A 198 -13.53 -10.82 10.06
N PRO A 199 -13.32 -9.58 9.61
CA PRO A 199 -13.14 -9.29 8.19
C PRO A 199 -11.86 -9.92 7.66
N ASP A 200 -11.82 -10.20 6.37
CA ASP A 200 -10.62 -10.56 5.67
C ASP A 200 -9.58 -9.43 5.69
N VAL A 201 -8.30 -9.78 5.75
CA VAL A 201 -7.19 -8.83 5.80
C VAL A 201 -6.20 -9.09 4.68
N LEU A 202 -6.01 -8.08 3.84
CA LEU A 202 -4.99 -8.06 2.79
C LEU A 202 -3.96 -6.97 3.08
N VAL A 203 -2.74 -7.38 3.37
CA VAL A 203 -1.62 -6.48 3.64
C VAL A 203 -0.75 -6.39 2.40
N MET A 204 -0.45 -5.18 1.94
CA MET A 204 0.42 -4.96 0.79
C MET A 204 1.78 -4.40 1.23
N THR A 205 2.86 -4.86 0.60
CA THR A 205 4.20 -4.29 0.80
C THR A 205 5.02 -4.29 -0.49
N ALA A 206 5.79 -3.22 -0.71
CA ALA A 206 6.77 -3.15 -1.80
C ALA A 206 8.16 -3.63 -1.36
N THR A 207 8.41 -3.75 -0.06
CA THR A 207 9.71 -4.22 0.42
C THR A 207 9.83 -5.73 0.24
N PRO A 208 10.87 -6.22 -0.47
CA PRO A 208 11.12 -7.65 -0.55
C PRO A 208 11.59 -8.16 0.82
N ILE A 209 10.68 -8.82 1.54
CA ILE A 209 10.99 -9.45 2.82
C ILE A 209 11.32 -10.90 2.52
N PRO A 210 12.52 -11.40 2.89
CA PRO A 210 12.84 -12.81 2.75
C PRO A 210 11.76 -13.67 3.41
N ARG A 211 11.32 -14.74 2.74
CA ARG A 211 10.20 -15.59 3.20
C ARG A 211 10.35 -16.04 4.65
N THR A 212 11.57 -16.37 5.07
CA THR A 212 11.89 -16.75 6.46
C THR A 212 11.68 -15.59 7.44
N LEU A 213 12.06 -14.38 7.06
CA LEU A 213 11.86 -13.18 7.88
C LEU A 213 10.38 -12.77 7.90
N ALA A 214 9.67 -12.90 6.79
CA ALA A 214 8.24 -12.65 6.72
C ALA A 214 7.46 -13.60 7.64
N LEU A 215 7.83 -14.88 7.71
CA LEU A 215 7.26 -15.84 8.66
C LEU A 215 7.54 -15.48 10.12
N ILE A 216 8.66 -14.84 10.41
CA ILE A 216 9.01 -14.39 11.76
C ILE A 216 8.25 -13.13 12.15
N LEU A 217 8.17 -12.15 11.24
CA LEU A 217 7.54 -10.85 11.48
C LEU A 217 6.01 -10.88 11.36
N TYR A 218 5.49 -11.76 10.52
CA TYR A 218 4.09 -11.84 10.11
C TYR A 218 3.58 -13.29 10.13
N GLY A 219 3.98 -14.05 11.12
CA GLY A 219 3.73 -15.51 11.18
C GLY A 219 2.26 -15.92 11.17
N ASP A 220 1.35 -14.97 11.35
CA ASP A 220 -0.09 -15.10 11.22
C ASP A 220 -0.61 -14.90 9.78
N LEU A 221 0.24 -14.38 8.86
CA LEU A 221 -0.16 -14.08 7.47
C LEU A 221 0.30 -15.17 6.50
N ASP A 222 -0.58 -15.53 5.58
CA ASP A 222 -0.23 -16.27 4.37
C ASP A 222 0.42 -15.32 3.35
N ILE A 223 1.40 -15.81 2.56
CA ILE A 223 2.23 -14.94 1.72
C ILE A 223 1.96 -15.23 0.24
N SER A 224 1.57 -14.19 -0.49
CA SER A 224 1.50 -14.17 -1.95
C SER A 224 2.54 -13.23 -2.52
N ILE A 225 3.25 -13.64 -3.56
CA ILE A 225 4.33 -12.85 -4.17
C ILE A 225 4.01 -12.59 -5.64
N ILE A 226 4.01 -11.31 -6.03
CA ILE A 226 4.02 -10.91 -7.44
C ILE A 226 5.49 -10.77 -7.85
N ASP A 227 6.01 -11.81 -8.47
CA ASP A 227 7.40 -11.93 -8.91
C ASP A 227 7.61 -11.56 -10.40
N GLU A 228 6.58 -11.03 -11.03
CA GLU A 228 6.60 -10.51 -12.40
C GLU A 228 6.29 -9.02 -12.41
N LEU A 229 6.95 -8.30 -13.31
CA LEU A 229 6.62 -6.90 -13.61
C LEU A 229 5.69 -6.85 -14.83
N PRO A 230 4.73 -5.90 -14.86
CA PRO A 230 3.87 -5.71 -16.03
C PRO A 230 4.69 -5.54 -17.31
N PRO A 231 4.22 -6.09 -18.44
CA PRO A 231 4.87 -5.88 -19.73
C PRO A 231 4.94 -4.38 -20.02
N ASN A 232 6.02 -3.91 -20.63
CA ASN A 232 6.35 -2.51 -20.92
C ASN A 232 7.06 -1.72 -19.79
N ARG A 233 7.36 -2.29 -18.64
CA ARG A 233 8.23 -1.64 -17.67
C ARG A 233 9.68 -1.71 -18.15
N LYS A 234 10.28 -0.54 -18.40
CA LYS A 234 11.71 -0.46 -18.76
C LYS A 234 12.58 -0.87 -17.57
N LYS A 235 13.65 -1.61 -17.85
CA LYS A 235 14.64 -1.94 -16.82
C LYS A 235 15.27 -0.66 -16.28
N ILE A 236 15.33 -0.55 -14.96
CA ILE A 236 16.01 0.56 -14.29
C ILE A 236 17.50 0.29 -14.33
N GLU A 237 18.26 1.27 -14.81
CA GLU A 237 19.72 1.24 -14.77
C GLU A 237 20.21 2.09 -13.60
N THR A 238 21.02 1.51 -12.72
CA THR A 238 21.55 2.18 -11.53
C THR A 238 23.06 2.27 -11.63
N TYR A 239 23.61 3.48 -11.47
CA TYR A 239 25.04 3.74 -11.52
C TYR A 239 25.51 4.39 -10.22
N ALA A 240 26.57 3.84 -9.62
CA ALA A 240 27.27 4.50 -8.52
C ALA A 240 28.39 5.36 -9.12
N VAL A 241 28.34 6.66 -8.83
CA VAL A 241 29.28 7.63 -9.40
C VAL A 241 29.88 8.51 -8.30
N ASN A 242 31.06 9.07 -8.55
CA ASN A 242 31.73 10.00 -7.63
C ASN A 242 31.53 11.46 -8.06
N LYS A 243 31.97 12.42 -7.22
CA LYS A 243 31.83 13.85 -7.48
C LYS A 243 32.52 14.33 -8.77
N SER A 244 33.57 13.64 -9.26
CA SER A 244 34.24 14.02 -10.49
C SER A 244 33.39 13.87 -11.74
N MET A 245 32.28 13.13 -11.64
CA MET A 245 31.34 12.91 -12.74
C MET A 245 30.13 13.87 -12.71
N GLU A 246 30.14 14.87 -11.87
CA GLU A 246 29.02 15.78 -11.68
C GLU A 246 28.57 16.48 -12.97
N GLU A 247 29.51 16.98 -13.78
CA GLU A 247 29.18 17.60 -15.07
C GLU A 247 28.48 16.62 -16.02
N ARG A 248 28.93 15.36 -16.03
CA ARG A 248 28.32 14.30 -16.85
C ARG A 248 26.92 13.96 -16.36
N ILE A 249 26.69 13.97 -15.04
CA ILE A 249 25.38 13.76 -14.45
C ILE A 249 24.44 14.92 -14.84
N ASN A 250 24.90 16.15 -14.75
CA ASN A 250 24.11 17.34 -15.14
C ASN A 250 23.74 17.29 -16.64
N ALA A 251 24.68 16.92 -17.51
CA ALA A 251 24.42 16.75 -18.92
C ALA A 251 23.39 15.62 -19.18
N PHE A 252 23.47 14.52 -18.43
CA PHE A 252 22.51 13.42 -18.51
C PHE A 252 21.11 13.84 -18.05
N ILE A 253 21.00 14.60 -16.95
CA ILE A 253 19.73 15.17 -16.48
C ILE A 253 19.15 16.08 -17.57
N LEU A 254 19.94 17.02 -18.10
CA LEU A 254 19.49 17.95 -19.13
C LEU A 254 18.95 17.20 -20.36
N LYS A 255 19.65 16.18 -20.83
CA LYS A 255 19.20 15.36 -21.96
C LYS A 255 17.84 14.69 -21.68
N ASN A 256 17.65 14.14 -20.48
CA ASN A 256 16.36 13.53 -20.13
C ASN A 256 15.22 14.57 -20.04
N LEU A 257 15.51 15.78 -19.56
CA LEU A 257 14.53 16.86 -19.53
C LEU A 257 14.15 17.32 -20.95
N GLN A 258 15.14 17.39 -21.88
CA GLN A 258 14.89 17.67 -23.31
C GLN A 258 13.99 16.60 -23.96
N ASP A 259 14.12 15.34 -23.55
CA ASP A 259 13.24 14.23 -23.96
C ASP A 259 11.84 14.29 -23.32
N GLY A 260 11.50 15.35 -22.57
CA GLY A 260 10.20 15.52 -21.90
C GLY A 260 10.05 14.70 -20.61
N ARG A 261 11.14 14.19 -20.05
CA ARG A 261 11.14 13.43 -18.79
C ARG A 261 11.28 14.35 -17.57
N GLN A 262 11.04 13.82 -16.39
CA GLN A 262 11.25 14.49 -15.12
C GLN A 262 12.48 13.90 -14.40
N ALA A 263 13.11 14.71 -13.54
CA ALA A 263 14.24 14.31 -12.72
C ALA A 263 13.95 14.61 -11.24
N TYR A 264 14.30 13.66 -10.36
CA TYR A 264 14.24 13.83 -8.90
C TYR A 264 15.67 13.82 -8.34
N VAL A 265 16.02 14.83 -7.59
CA VAL A 265 17.30 14.90 -6.86
C VAL A 265 17.01 14.73 -5.38
N VAL A 266 17.44 13.59 -4.82
CA VAL A 266 17.23 13.29 -3.40
C VAL A 266 18.48 13.70 -2.62
N CYS A 267 18.31 14.67 -1.71
CA CYS A 267 19.36 15.10 -0.79
C CYS A 267 19.33 14.20 0.45
N PRO A 268 20.45 13.55 0.82
CA PRO A 268 20.50 12.74 2.04
C PRO A 268 20.34 13.63 3.29
N LEU A 269 19.77 13.06 4.34
CA LEU A 269 19.79 13.63 5.68
C LEU A 269 21.24 13.57 6.19
N VAL A 270 21.83 14.73 6.43
CA VAL A 270 23.24 14.85 6.89
C VAL A 270 23.32 14.80 8.41
N GLU A 271 22.24 15.23 9.09
CA GLU A 271 22.12 15.27 10.55
C GLU A 271 20.65 15.08 10.98
N GLU A 272 20.44 14.76 12.27
CA GLU A 272 19.10 14.72 12.88
C GLU A 272 18.42 16.11 12.94
N ASN A 273 19.15 17.19 12.64
CA ASN A 273 18.65 18.54 12.62
C ASN A 273 17.95 18.86 11.29
N GLU A 274 16.62 18.93 11.35
CA GLU A 274 15.77 19.21 10.19
C GLU A 274 16.00 20.59 9.55
N GLU A 275 16.55 21.57 10.28
CA GLU A 275 16.86 22.92 9.73
C GLU A 275 18.07 22.87 8.81
N ILE A 276 19.10 22.12 9.18
CA ILE A 276 20.31 21.94 8.36
C ILE A 276 19.94 21.18 7.08
N ASN A 277 19.10 20.14 7.21
CA ASN A 277 18.63 19.35 6.06
C ASN A 277 17.79 20.20 5.09
N ALA A 278 16.90 21.05 5.59
CA ALA A 278 16.12 21.96 4.76
C ALA A 278 17.03 22.96 4.01
N LYS A 279 18.08 23.48 4.66
CA LYS A 279 19.07 24.36 4.05
C LYS A 279 19.83 23.68 2.91
N SER A 280 20.27 22.43 3.11
CA SER A 280 20.94 21.63 2.07
C SER A 280 20.08 21.42 0.83
N VAL A 281 18.78 21.18 0.99
CA VAL A 281 17.82 21.04 -0.12
C VAL A 281 17.68 22.36 -0.88
N ILE A 282 17.58 23.50 -0.17
CA ILE A 282 17.46 24.83 -0.77
C ILE A 282 18.73 25.18 -1.57
N GLU A 283 19.92 24.96 -1.00
CA GLU A 283 21.20 25.21 -1.66
C GLU A 283 21.34 24.38 -2.95
N THR A 284 20.96 23.10 -2.88
CA THR A 284 20.93 22.19 -4.04
C THR A 284 19.97 22.69 -5.11
N THR A 285 18.79 23.17 -4.71
CA THR A 285 17.80 23.73 -5.64
C THR A 285 18.32 24.96 -6.36
N GLU A 286 18.92 25.90 -5.64
CA GLU A 286 19.49 27.11 -6.24
C GLU A 286 20.64 26.79 -7.21
N LYS A 287 21.44 25.76 -6.93
CA LYS A 287 22.41 25.22 -7.87
C LYS A 287 21.77 24.73 -9.16
N TYR A 288 20.74 23.88 -9.05
CA TYR A 288 20.07 23.35 -10.23
C TYR A 288 19.26 24.39 -11.00
N LYS A 289 18.70 25.41 -10.36
CA LYS A 289 18.09 26.56 -11.05
C LYS A 289 19.06 27.30 -11.95
N LYS A 290 20.34 27.42 -11.55
CA LYS A 290 21.39 28.03 -12.36
C LYS A 290 21.83 27.18 -13.55
N ILE A 291 21.75 25.85 -13.42
CA ILE A 291 22.15 24.89 -14.46
C ILE A 291 21.00 24.65 -15.44
N LEU A 292 19.77 24.63 -14.96
CA LEU A 292 18.56 24.26 -15.70
C LEU A 292 17.62 25.46 -15.87
N THR A 293 18.14 26.54 -16.49
CA THR A 293 17.42 27.82 -16.61
C THR A 293 16.10 27.76 -17.35
N ASP A 294 15.97 26.83 -18.29
CA ASP A 294 14.77 26.66 -19.15
C ASP A 294 13.74 25.71 -18.53
N TYR A 295 14.04 25.19 -17.34
CA TYR A 295 13.19 24.17 -16.70
C TYR A 295 12.71 24.65 -15.32
N ARG A 296 11.51 24.18 -14.94
CA ARG A 296 10.97 24.44 -13.62
C ARG A 296 11.65 23.55 -12.59
N VAL A 297 12.38 24.16 -11.64
CA VAL A 297 13.05 23.48 -10.53
C VAL A 297 12.39 23.89 -9.23
N GLU A 298 11.81 22.93 -8.52
CA GLU A 298 11.15 23.11 -7.23
C GLU A 298 11.76 22.18 -6.19
N TYR A 299 11.51 22.42 -4.91
CA TYR A 299 11.96 21.55 -3.83
C TYR A 299 10.83 21.19 -2.88
N ILE A 300 10.98 20.04 -2.22
CA ILE A 300 10.07 19.56 -1.19
C ILE A 300 10.91 19.10 0.01
N HIS A 301 10.51 19.50 1.22
CA HIS A 301 11.10 19.03 2.46
C HIS A 301 10.04 18.80 3.56
N GLY A 302 10.44 18.16 4.68
CA GLY A 302 9.53 17.71 5.74
C GLY A 302 8.64 18.81 6.32
N LYS A 303 9.18 20.01 6.56
CA LYS A 303 8.49 21.14 7.21
C LYS A 303 7.45 21.86 6.34
N MET A 304 7.37 21.57 5.05
CA MET A 304 6.40 22.22 4.15
C MET A 304 4.97 21.74 4.47
N LYS A 305 4.00 22.67 4.35
CA LYS A 305 2.59 22.37 4.55
C LYS A 305 2.08 21.37 3.49
N PRO A 306 1.16 20.47 3.83
CA PRO A 306 0.63 19.48 2.88
C PRO A 306 0.13 20.06 1.56
N LYS A 307 -0.65 21.15 1.61
CA LYS A 307 -1.15 21.86 0.42
C LYS A 307 -0.06 22.39 -0.51
N GLU A 308 1.07 22.78 0.05
CA GLU A 308 2.21 23.29 -0.72
C GLU A 308 2.94 22.13 -1.41
N LYS A 309 3.09 21.01 -0.72
CA LYS A 309 3.63 19.76 -1.31
C LYS A 309 2.77 19.28 -2.48
N GLU A 310 1.44 19.25 -2.30
CA GLU A 310 0.49 18.86 -3.35
C GLU A 310 0.56 19.77 -4.59
N ARG A 311 0.76 21.08 -4.38
CA ARG A 311 0.88 22.02 -5.51
C ARG A 311 2.15 21.81 -6.33
N ILE A 312 3.22 21.34 -5.70
CA ILE A 312 4.50 21.10 -6.36
C ILE A 312 4.52 19.77 -7.08
N MET A 313 3.93 18.74 -6.47
CA MET A 313 3.76 17.40 -7.06
C MET A 313 2.69 17.40 -8.17
#